data_57bc71f43ace86638ffe0074abd1fd43
#
_entry.id   57bc71f43ace86638ffe0074abd1fd43
#
_cell.length_a   1.000
_cell.length_b   1.000
_cell.length_c   1.000
_cell.angle_alpha   90.00
_cell.angle_beta   90.00
_cell.angle_gamma   90.00
#
_symmetry.space_group_name_H-M   'P 1'
#
loop_
_entity.id
_entity.type
_entity.pdbx_description
1 polymer ?
#
loop_
_entity_poly.entity_id
_entity_poly.type
_entity_poly.pdbx_seq_one_letter_code
_entity_poly.pdbx_strand_id
1 'polypeptide(L)'
;IVIGVSPEGAMKKYINYIISLCVLAAIITPIISIFSSVPQYSEDIERIFEEHKETDTDAEAKLIEAQKAAVETAIRDTIVKKFDIGEDRIFVEIAIDSTNKSAIEIRYIDISVKGKCPSGEIKKYIEEMFYGTAKVTVSEVSDGGA
;
A
#
# COMPACT_ATOMS: atom_id res chain seq x y z
N ILE A 1 12.04 28.53 -40.21
CA ILE A 1 13.21 28.40 -39.35
C ILE A 1 12.81 28.54 -37.92
N VAL A 2 12.64 27.45 -37.31
CA VAL A 2 12.10 27.36 -35.95
C VAL A 2 13.19 27.49 -34.87
N ILE A 3 14.41 27.69 -35.27
CA ILE A 3 15.59 27.68 -34.41
C ILE A 3 15.65 28.87 -33.45
N GLY A 4 15.01 29.99 -33.80
CA GLY A 4 14.99 31.20 -32.99
C GLY A 4 13.98 31.20 -31.87
N VAL A 5 13.16 30.18 -31.74
CA VAL A 5 12.05 30.11 -30.79
C VAL A 5 12.34 29.14 -29.62
N SER A 6 13.55 28.70 -29.47
CA SER A 6 13.94 27.92 -28.31
C SER A 6 14.38 28.85 -27.18
N PRO A 7 13.47 29.32 -26.31
CA PRO A 7 13.86 30.10 -25.15
C PRO A 7 14.65 29.21 -24.22
N GLU A 8 15.91 29.41 -24.21
CA GLU A 8 16.83 28.72 -23.34
C GLU A 8 16.48 29.00 -21.89
N GLY A 9 16.06 28.02 -21.16
CA GLY A 9 15.81 28.10 -19.74
C GLY A 9 14.35 27.89 -19.34
N ALA A 10 13.42 28.73 -19.74
CA ALA A 10 12.01 28.61 -19.34
C ALA A 10 11.32 27.42 -19.99
N MET A 11 11.54 27.17 -21.27
CA MET A 11 10.97 26.03 -21.98
C MET A 11 11.55 24.68 -21.52
N LYS A 12 12.83 24.61 -21.17
CA LYS A 12 13.40 23.41 -20.56
C LYS A 12 12.72 23.04 -19.26
N LYS A 13 12.39 24.02 -18.43
CA LYS A 13 11.63 23.79 -17.19
C LYS A 13 10.25 23.24 -17.49
N TYR A 14 9.54 23.82 -18.46
CA TYR A 14 8.21 23.35 -18.86
C TYR A 14 8.23 21.95 -19.44
N ILE A 15 9.20 21.65 -20.28
CA ILE A 15 9.37 20.31 -20.87
C ILE A 15 9.67 19.29 -19.78
N ASN A 16 10.54 19.58 -18.83
CA ASN A 16 10.80 18.71 -17.70
C ASN A 16 9.57 18.50 -16.81
N TYR A 17 8.77 19.55 -16.60
CA TYR A 17 7.49 19.45 -15.91
C TYR A 17 6.50 18.54 -16.64
N ILE A 18 6.37 18.69 -17.93
CA ILE A 18 5.48 17.88 -18.75
C ILE A 18 5.95 16.41 -18.75
N ILE A 19 7.24 16.17 -18.89
CA ILE A 19 7.80 14.82 -18.83
C ILE A 19 7.57 14.19 -17.45
N SER A 20 7.83 14.93 -16.38
CA SER A 20 7.58 14.47 -15.03
C SER A 20 6.10 14.15 -14.79
N LEU A 21 5.21 14.99 -15.30
CA LEU A 21 3.77 14.79 -15.20
C LEU A 21 3.32 13.56 -16.01
N CYS A 22 3.87 13.36 -17.19
CA CYS A 22 3.58 12.18 -18.03
C CYS A 22 4.08 10.89 -17.37
N VAL A 23 5.27 10.91 -16.79
CA VAL A 23 5.82 9.78 -16.03
C VAL A 23 4.96 9.48 -14.82
N LEU A 24 4.57 10.50 -14.08
CA LEU A 24 3.67 10.35 -12.93
C LEU A 24 2.33 9.77 -13.34
N ALA A 25 1.73 10.28 -14.42
CA ALA A 25 0.48 9.75 -14.96
C ALA A 25 0.61 8.29 -15.42
N ALA A 26 1.72 7.95 -16.05
CA ALA A 26 2.00 6.58 -16.49
C ALA A 26 2.14 5.59 -15.31
N ILE A 27 2.63 6.05 -14.17
CA ILE A 27 2.74 5.24 -12.96
C ILE A 27 1.37 5.14 -12.24
N ILE A 28 0.61 6.22 -12.20
CA ILE A 28 -0.69 6.27 -11.53
C ILE A 28 -1.75 5.46 -12.27
N THR A 29 -1.70 5.43 -13.60
CA THR A 29 -2.68 4.70 -14.43
C THR A 29 -2.80 3.22 -14.07
N PRO A 30 -1.72 2.44 -13.98
CA PRO A 30 -1.82 1.05 -13.57
C PRO A 30 -2.30 0.87 -12.12
N ILE A 31 -1.98 1.82 -11.24
CA ILE A 31 -2.45 1.79 -9.85
C ILE A 31 -3.96 1.99 -9.79
N ILE A 32 -4.48 2.98 -10.52
CA ILE A 32 -5.93 3.22 -10.62
C ILE A 32 -6.64 2.02 -11.26
N SER A 33 -6.06 1.37 -12.27
CA SER A 33 -6.70 0.21 -12.89
C SER A 33 -6.75 -1.01 -11.96
N ILE A 34 -5.78 -1.16 -11.06
CA ILE A 34 -5.83 -2.19 -10.03
C ILE A 34 -6.95 -1.89 -9.02
N PHE A 35 -7.11 -0.63 -8.62
CA PHE A 35 -8.18 -0.20 -7.73
C PHE A 35 -9.56 -0.21 -8.40
N SER A 36 -9.66 0.11 -9.69
CA SER A 36 -10.93 0.12 -10.42
C SER A 36 -11.42 -1.26 -10.84
N SER A 37 -10.56 -2.28 -10.82
CA SER A 37 -10.99 -3.66 -11.07
C SER A 37 -11.68 -4.32 -9.87
N VAL A 38 -11.82 -3.60 -8.75
CA VAL A 38 -12.59 -4.03 -7.59
C VAL A 38 -13.79 -3.10 -7.42
N PRO A 39 -14.93 -3.41 -8.04
CA PRO A 39 -16.09 -2.51 -8.04
C PRO A 39 -16.74 -2.30 -6.66
N GLN A 40 -16.38 -3.10 -5.66
CA GLN A 40 -16.89 -2.96 -4.30
C GLN A 40 -16.22 -1.85 -3.48
N TYR A 41 -14.99 -1.44 -3.85
CA TYR A 41 -14.27 -0.42 -3.08
C TYR A 41 -14.75 1.01 -3.33
N SER A 42 -15.30 1.30 -4.51
CA SER A 42 -15.75 2.65 -4.84
C SER A 42 -17.03 3.04 -4.10
N GLU A 43 -17.96 2.12 -3.92
CA GLU A 43 -19.19 2.37 -3.17
C GLU A 43 -18.91 2.53 -1.66
N ASP A 44 -18.00 1.73 -1.12
CA ASP A 44 -17.61 1.83 0.28
C ASP A 44 -16.82 3.11 0.58
N ILE A 45 -15.99 3.57 -0.35
CA ILE A 45 -15.27 4.85 -0.22
C ILE A 45 -16.24 6.03 -0.27
N GLU A 46 -17.20 6.04 -1.17
CA GLU A 46 -18.23 7.09 -1.24
C GLU A 46 -19.10 7.12 0.02
N ARG A 47 -19.52 5.97 0.52
CA ARG A 47 -20.24 5.88 1.81
C ARG A 47 -19.41 6.40 2.97
N ILE A 48 -18.13 6.07 3.02
CA ILE A 48 -17.21 6.55 4.02
C ILE A 48 -17.10 8.07 3.95
N PHE A 49 -17.01 8.65 2.76
CA PHE A 49 -16.97 10.11 2.59
C PHE A 49 -18.29 10.82 2.93
N GLU A 50 -19.44 10.21 2.69
CA GLU A 50 -20.74 10.78 3.04
C GLU A 50 -21.05 10.72 4.54
N GLU A 51 -20.70 9.62 5.21
CA GLU A 51 -20.83 9.51 6.67
C GLU A 51 -19.87 10.43 7.45
N HIS A 52 -18.80 10.87 6.82
CA HIS A 52 -17.74 11.66 7.47
C HIS A 52 -18.05 13.14 7.66
N LYS A 53 -19.16 13.63 7.16
CA LYS A 53 -19.52 15.04 7.33
C LYS A 53 -20.04 15.41 8.73
N GLU A 54 -20.29 14.44 9.60
CA GLU A 54 -20.97 14.72 10.88
C GLU A 54 -20.12 14.55 12.14
N THR A 55 -18.97 13.84 12.10
CA THR A 55 -18.10 13.66 13.29
C THR A 55 -16.64 13.51 12.94
N ASP A 56 -15.83 14.52 13.21
CA ASP A 56 -14.40 14.58 12.86
C ASP A 56 -13.52 13.51 13.54
N THR A 57 -13.86 13.06 14.74
CA THR A 57 -13.01 12.15 15.52
C THR A 57 -13.19 10.69 15.17
N ASP A 58 -14.42 10.25 14.93
CA ASP A 58 -14.71 8.86 14.55
C ASP A 58 -14.31 8.58 13.11
N ALA A 59 -14.31 9.60 12.26
CA ALA A 59 -13.92 9.52 10.87
C ALA A 59 -12.43 9.23 10.70
N GLU A 60 -11.57 9.88 11.46
CA GLU A 60 -10.13 9.66 11.44
C GLU A 60 -9.78 8.22 11.89
N ALA A 61 -10.40 7.73 12.95
CA ALA A 61 -10.19 6.38 13.45
C ALA A 61 -10.62 5.32 12.42
N LYS A 62 -11.77 5.48 11.79
CA LYS A 62 -12.27 4.58 10.75
C LYS A 62 -11.40 4.63 9.49
N LEU A 63 -10.89 5.79 9.12
CA LEU A 63 -9.98 5.94 7.99
C LEU A 63 -8.66 5.21 8.23
N ILE A 64 -8.08 5.35 9.41
CA ILE A 64 -6.86 4.65 9.80
C ILE A 64 -7.08 3.13 9.79
N GLU A 65 -8.19 2.66 10.31
CA GLU A 65 -8.55 1.25 10.31
C GLU A 65 -8.74 0.70 8.88
N ALA A 66 -9.40 1.46 8.01
CA ALA A 66 -9.57 1.11 6.61
C ALA A 66 -8.23 1.06 5.87
N GLN A 67 -7.35 2.01 6.11
CA GLN A 67 -6.00 2.03 5.55
C GLN A 67 -5.16 0.85 6.05
N LYS A 68 -5.24 0.55 7.35
CA LYS A 68 -4.60 -0.62 7.94
C LYS A 68 -5.06 -1.90 7.24
N ALA A 69 -6.35 -2.12 7.12
CA ALA A 69 -6.91 -3.29 6.46
C ALA A 69 -6.48 -3.40 4.98
N ALA A 70 -6.43 -2.29 4.27
CA ALA A 70 -5.98 -2.25 2.88
C ALA A 70 -4.50 -2.64 2.74
N VAL A 71 -3.63 -2.17 3.63
CA VAL A 71 -2.21 -2.52 3.63
C VAL A 71 -2.00 -3.99 4.00
N GLU A 72 -2.70 -4.50 5.00
CA GLU A 72 -2.67 -5.91 5.38
C GLU A 72 -3.07 -6.82 4.22
N THR A 73 -4.14 -6.46 3.52
CA THR A 73 -4.60 -7.19 2.33
C THR A 73 -3.58 -7.14 1.20
N ALA A 74 -3.00 -5.97 0.94
CA ALA A 74 -1.99 -5.82 -0.10
C ALA A 74 -0.72 -6.64 0.18
N ILE A 75 -0.27 -6.66 1.42
CA ILE A 75 0.88 -7.49 1.85
C ILE A 75 0.56 -8.97 1.68
N ARG A 76 -0.61 -9.41 2.14
CA ARG A 76 -1.07 -10.79 1.99
C ARG A 76 -1.10 -11.21 0.52
N ASP A 77 -1.74 -10.43 -0.34
CA ASP A 77 -1.86 -10.73 -1.77
C ASP A 77 -0.49 -10.78 -2.45
N THR A 78 0.41 -9.92 -2.05
CA THR A 78 1.79 -9.91 -2.56
C THR A 78 2.53 -11.20 -2.18
N ILE A 79 2.40 -11.66 -0.94
CA ILE A 79 3.01 -12.91 -0.48
C ILE A 79 2.38 -14.12 -1.18
N VAL A 80 1.07 -14.15 -1.30
CA VAL A 80 0.32 -15.19 -2.02
C VAL A 80 0.84 -15.34 -3.44
N LYS A 81 0.97 -14.25 -4.16
CA LYS A 81 1.45 -14.24 -5.55
C LYS A 81 2.94 -14.60 -5.68
N LYS A 82 3.75 -14.09 -4.78
CA LYS A 82 5.21 -14.26 -4.86
C LYS A 82 5.66 -15.66 -4.45
N PHE A 83 5.07 -16.21 -3.42
CA PHE A 83 5.48 -17.48 -2.82
C PHE A 83 4.52 -18.64 -3.09
N ASP A 84 3.46 -18.39 -3.85
CA ASP A 84 2.43 -19.38 -4.19
C ASP A 84 1.85 -20.09 -2.96
N ILE A 85 1.52 -19.31 -1.95
CA ILE A 85 0.90 -19.75 -0.71
C ILE A 85 -0.59 -19.43 -0.74
N GLY A 86 -1.45 -20.35 -0.27
CA GLY A 86 -2.89 -20.11 -0.22
C GLY A 86 -3.28 -18.93 0.68
N GLU A 87 -4.24 -18.15 0.26
CA GLU A 87 -4.73 -16.98 1.01
C GLU A 87 -5.23 -17.32 2.40
N ASP A 88 -5.87 -18.47 2.55
CA ASP A 88 -6.39 -19.00 3.80
C ASP A 88 -5.32 -19.38 4.83
N ARG A 89 -4.08 -19.46 4.38
CA ARG A 89 -2.93 -19.84 5.20
C ARG A 89 -2.15 -18.66 5.73
N ILE A 90 -2.38 -17.45 5.21
CA ILE A 90 -1.61 -16.26 5.54
C ILE A 90 -2.46 -15.28 6.34
N PHE A 91 -1.95 -14.86 7.48
CA PHE A 91 -2.52 -13.81 8.31
C PHE A 91 -1.49 -12.70 8.47
N VAL A 92 -1.88 -11.50 8.15
CA VAL A 92 -1.03 -10.31 8.26
C VAL A 92 -1.67 -9.35 9.25
N GLU A 93 -0.90 -8.91 10.21
CA GLU A 93 -1.29 -7.89 11.16
C GLU A 93 -0.23 -6.79 11.18
N ILE A 94 -0.64 -5.55 11.09
CA ILE A 94 0.26 -4.41 11.14
C ILE A 94 -0.04 -3.55 12.37
N ALA A 95 1.01 -2.97 12.95
CA ALA A 95 0.90 -1.96 13.97
C ALA A 95 1.30 -0.60 13.40
N ILE A 96 0.40 0.35 13.50
CA ILE A 96 0.54 1.70 12.98
C ILE A 96 0.78 2.66 14.13
N ASP A 97 1.72 3.59 13.94
CA ASP A 97 1.86 4.74 14.81
C ASP A 97 1.12 5.94 14.22
N SER A 98 0.07 6.34 14.88
CA SER A 98 -0.76 7.48 14.52
C SER A 98 -0.48 8.72 15.38
N THR A 99 0.62 8.73 16.12
CA THR A 99 0.99 9.85 17.01
C THR A 99 1.23 11.14 16.20
N ASN A 100 1.72 10.99 14.98
CA ASN A 100 1.88 12.10 14.06
C ASN A 100 0.73 12.12 13.05
N LYS A 101 -0.15 13.12 13.17
CA LYS A 101 -1.31 13.29 12.29
C LYS A 101 -0.95 13.50 10.80
N SER A 102 0.29 13.88 10.53
CA SER A 102 0.74 14.16 9.17
C SER A 102 1.35 12.96 8.44
N ALA A 103 1.71 11.90 9.17
CA ALA A 103 2.30 10.71 8.60
C ALA A 103 1.91 9.47 9.40
N ILE A 104 1.35 8.52 8.72
CA ILE A 104 1.08 7.20 9.29
C ILE A 104 2.33 6.35 9.07
N GLU A 105 2.96 5.95 10.16
CA GLU A 105 4.13 5.07 10.12
C GLU A 105 3.77 3.66 10.53
N ILE A 106 4.16 2.69 9.71
CA ILE A 106 4.03 1.28 10.04
C ILE A 106 5.24 0.88 10.87
N ARG A 107 5.02 0.49 12.13
CA ARG A 107 6.09 0.07 13.04
C ARG A 107 6.38 -1.42 12.97
N TYR A 108 5.35 -2.22 12.95
CA TYR A 108 5.46 -3.68 12.98
C TYR A 108 4.58 -4.28 11.91
N ILE A 109 5.12 -5.30 11.28
CA ILE A 109 4.38 -6.19 10.38
C ILE A 109 4.56 -7.61 10.94
N ASP A 110 3.48 -8.19 11.41
CA ASP A 110 3.46 -9.57 11.89
C ASP A 110 2.75 -10.46 10.88
N ILE A 111 3.45 -11.45 10.39
CA ILE A 111 2.95 -12.38 9.38
C ILE A 111 2.95 -13.78 9.99
N SER A 112 1.77 -14.37 10.06
CA SER A 112 1.58 -15.75 10.51
C SER A 112 1.17 -16.60 9.33
N VAL A 113 1.90 -17.67 9.09
CA VAL A 113 1.60 -18.62 8.00
C VAL A 113 1.32 -20.00 8.59
N LYS A 114 0.19 -20.58 8.23
CA LYS A 114 -0.13 -21.97 8.60
C LYS A 114 0.68 -22.95 7.77
N GLY A 115 1.37 -23.84 8.45
CA GLY A 115 2.22 -24.84 7.84
C GLY A 115 3.61 -24.34 7.48
N LYS A 116 4.37 -25.17 6.81
CA LYS A 116 5.73 -24.82 6.39
C LYS A 116 5.74 -23.73 5.34
N CYS A 117 6.59 -22.75 5.53
CA CYS A 117 6.80 -21.67 4.57
C CYS A 117 8.26 -21.20 4.57
N PRO A 118 8.72 -20.55 3.51
CA PRO A 118 10.04 -19.94 3.49
C PRO A 118 10.05 -18.63 4.30
N SER A 119 9.92 -18.74 5.62
CA SER A 119 9.77 -17.60 6.53
C SER A 119 10.90 -16.58 6.42
N GLY A 120 12.13 -17.03 6.25
CA GLY A 120 13.30 -16.16 6.06
C GLY A 120 13.25 -15.36 4.76
N GLU A 121 12.79 -15.95 3.68
CA GLU A 121 12.65 -15.29 2.38
C GLU A 121 11.48 -14.30 2.38
N ILE A 122 10.36 -14.68 2.98
CA ILE A 122 9.19 -13.81 3.16
C ILE A 122 9.58 -12.58 3.97
N LYS A 123 10.25 -12.79 5.10
CA LYS A 123 10.74 -11.72 5.96
C LYS A 123 11.63 -10.75 5.20
N LYS A 124 12.64 -11.26 4.53
CA LYS A 124 13.58 -10.46 3.73
C LYS A 124 12.87 -9.68 2.64
N TYR A 125 11.97 -10.31 1.92
CA TYR A 125 11.20 -9.69 0.85
C TYR A 125 10.34 -8.51 1.36
N ILE A 126 9.66 -8.70 2.46
CA ILE A 126 8.83 -7.63 3.05
C ILE A 126 9.70 -6.53 3.65
N GLU A 127 10.80 -6.85 4.31
CA GLU A 127 11.76 -5.85 4.81
C GLU A 127 12.33 -4.98 3.67
N GLU A 128 12.67 -5.58 2.55
CA GLU A 128 13.12 -4.85 1.35
C GLU A 128 12.02 -3.97 0.76
N MET A 129 10.77 -4.44 0.73
CA MET A 129 9.63 -3.68 0.25
C MET A 129 9.38 -2.41 1.07
N PHE A 130 9.57 -2.47 2.37
CA PHE A 130 9.42 -1.33 3.28
C PHE A 130 10.73 -0.61 3.59
N TYR A 131 11.79 -0.88 2.85
CA TYR A 131 13.11 -0.25 3.02
C TYR A 131 13.67 -0.33 4.44
N GLY A 132 13.33 -1.37 5.18
CA GLY A 132 13.78 -1.57 6.56
C GLY A 132 13.17 -0.61 7.59
N THR A 133 12.15 0.16 7.22
CA THR A 133 11.48 1.11 8.13
C THR A 133 10.54 0.43 9.12
N ALA A 134 10.02 -0.72 8.77
CA ALA A 134 9.13 -1.52 9.61
C ALA A 134 9.83 -2.78 10.09
N LYS A 135 9.57 -3.17 11.33
CA LYS A 135 10.04 -4.44 11.87
C LYS A 135 9.12 -5.56 11.42
N VAL A 136 9.65 -6.50 10.66
CA VAL A 136 8.90 -7.64 10.12
C VAL A 136 9.18 -8.89 10.95
N THR A 137 8.12 -9.54 11.37
CA THR A 137 8.16 -10.84 12.03
C THR A 137 7.36 -11.84 11.20
N VAL A 138 7.94 -12.98 10.91
CA VAL A 138 7.25 -14.08 10.23
C VAL A 138 7.28 -15.30 11.12
N SER A 139 6.12 -15.81 11.47
CA SER A 139 5.94 -17.00 12.29
C SER A 139 5.22 -18.11 11.53
N GLU A 140 5.66 -19.34 11.74
CA GLU A 140 4.95 -20.51 11.26
C GLU A 140 4.00 -21.02 12.35
N VAL A 141 2.71 -21.08 12.01
CA VAL A 141 1.71 -21.65 12.89
C VAL A 141 1.48 -23.09 12.50
N SER A 142 1.64 -23.99 13.45
CA SER A 142 1.36 -25.41 13.23
C SER A 142 -0.13 -25.60 12.91
N ASP A 143 -0.39 -26.25 11.79
CA ASP A 143 -1.76 -26.60 11.37
C ASP A 143 -2.27 -27.85 12.11
N GLY A 144 -1.95 -27.97 13.29
CA GLY A 144 -2.31 -29.13 14.06
C GLY A 144 -2.67 -28.79 15.49
N GLY A 145 -3.49 -27.78 15.64
CA GLY A 145 -4.08 -27.53 16.92
C GLY A 145 -4.89 -28.75 17.35
N ALA A 146 -4.30 -29.62 17.93
CA ALA A 146 -5.05 -30.68 18.60
C ALA A 146 -5.40 -30.25 20.00
#